data_c65e8715de219cf200e4ebbebaf5c0f9
#
_entry.id   c65e8715de219cf200e4ebbebaf5c0f9
#
_cell.length_a   1.000
_cell.length_b   1.000
_cell.length_c   1.000
_cell.angle_alpha   90.00
_cell.angle_beta   90.00
_cell.angle_gamma   90.00
#
_symmetry.space_group_name_H-M   'P 1'
#
loop_
_entity.id
_entity.type
_entity.pdbx_description
1 polymer ?
#
loop_
_entity_poly.entity_id
_entity_poly.type
_entity_poly.pdbx_seq_one_letter_code
_entity_poly.pdbx_strand_id
1 'polypeptide(L)'
;NLPETFTMIWNRALLIAKLKALSAHLSISVVLVAIALSLMLLHWFPAPLFSTDGGGIGLKLLLVVDLVLGPLLTFVVFNPTKARRLMVLDLSVIAVLQLAAYGYGLWNIHSVRVQAVAFDEGVFYAVTAPLFKEQKIEAADWEALGPKAPYLVNVREPATGDEAAGVTAFGFTAGLEPYQLQFLYQPLAAVPRPEGWSLATLQAAQPAIADKAARWLQKNALSADSTRFYRVEGYYGNAVLVLDAEGHWRGGFAGDLPKLKPSSSASPKS
;
A
#
# COMPACT_ATOMS: atom_id res chain seq x y z
N ASN A 1 24.46 -24.01 -45.96
CA ASN A 1 23.40 -23.04 -46.33
C ASN A 1 22.40 -22.96 -45.17
N LEU A 2 22.48 -21.91 -44.38
CA LEU A 2 21.46 -21.63 -43.35
C LEU A 2 20.14 -21.35 -44.07
N PRO A 3 19.01 -21.87 -43.59
CA PRO A 3 17.70 -21.68 -44.22
C PRO A 3 17.40 -20.16 -44.31
N GLU A 4 16.81 -19.71 -45.43
CA GLU A 4 16.46 -18.32 -45.72
C GLU A 4 15.64 -17.63 -44.60
N THR A 5 14.89 -18.42 -43.79
CA THR A 5 14.19 -17.96 -42.60
C THR A 5 15.10 -17.43 -41.50
N PHE A 6 16.35 -17.92 -41.39
CA PHE A 6 17.30 -17.47 -40.39
C PHE A 6 17.97 -16.16 -40.79
N THR A 7 18.19 -15.92 -42.09
CA THR A 7 18.73 -14.64 -42.59
C THR A 7 17.71 -13.50 -42.53
N MET A 8 16.42 -13.78 -42.59
CA MET A 8 15.35 -12.78 -42.47
C MET A 8 15.25 -12.10 -41.10
N ILE A 9 15.62 -12.81 -40.04
CA ILE A 9 15.56 -12.29 -38.65
C ILE A 9 16.60 -11.19 -38.40
N TRP A 10 17.72 -11.20 -39.15
CA TRP A 10 18.87 -10.30 -38.94
C TRP A 10 19.00 -9.19 -40.00
N ASN A 11 17.97 -8.94 -40.79
CA ASN A 11 17.95 -7.78 -41.66
C ASN A 11 17.93 -6.50 -40.81
N ARG A 12 18.95 -5.64 -40.92
CA ARG A 12 19.11 -4.41 -40.13
C ARG A 12 17.85 -3.52 -40.15
N ALA A 13 17.20 -3.40 -41.29
CA ALA A 13 15.98 -2.61 -41.44
C ALA A 13 14.81 -3.21 -40.64
N LEU A 14 14.66 -4.53 -40.66
CA LEU A 14 13.64 -5.25 -39.88
C LEU A 14 13.88 -5.11 -38.38
N LEU A 15 15.14 -5.25 -37.95
CA LEU A 15 15.51 -5.08 -36.53
C LEU A 15 15.21 -3.66 -36.04
N ILE A 16 15.57 -2.65 -36.83
CA ILE A 16 15.26 -1.25 -36.48
C ILE A 16 13.75 -1.02 -36.40
N ALA A 17 12.95 -1.59 -37.29
CA ALA A 17 11.51 -1.46 -37.26
C ALA A 17 10.90 -2.13 -36.01
N LYS A 18 11.37 -3.34 -35.64
CA LYS A 18 10.99 -4.02 -34.40
C LYS A 18 11.39 -3.26 -33.15
N LEU A 19 12.59 -2.70 -33.11
CA LEU A 19 13.05 -1.87 -31.98
C LEU A 19 12.21 -0.59 -31.83
N LYS A 20 11.80 0.04 -32.91
CA LYS A 20 10.88 1.19 -32.87
C LYS A 20 9.52 0.80 -32.28
N ALA A 21 8.96 -0.33 -32.71
CA ALA A 21 7.69 -0.82 -32.18
C ALA A 21 7.80 -1.18 -30.69
N LEU A 22 8.88 -1.86 -30.29
CA LEU A 22 9.19 -2.15 -28.87
C LEU A 22 9.31 -0.86 -28.06
N SER A 23 10.08 0.15 -28.54
CA SER A 23 10.26 1.42 -27.82
C SER A 23 8.96 2.19 -27.69
N ALA A 24 8.12 2.22 -28.72
CA ALA A 24 6.81 2.86 -28.66
C ALA A 24 5.91 2.18 -27.60
N HIS A 25 5.86 0.85 -27.60
CA HIS A 25 5.13 0.08 -26.61
C HIS A 25 5.66 0.34 -25.18
N LEU A 26 6.97 0.24 -24.98
CA LEU A 26 7.61 0.49 -23.69
C LEU A 26 7.31 1.89 -23.17
N SER A 27 7.29 2.91 -24.02
CA SER A 27 6.95 4.28 -23.62
C SER A 27 5.52 4.37 -23.08
N ILE A 28 4.55 3.71 -23.72
CA ILE A 28 3.17 3.66 -23.26
C ILE A 28 3.10 2.91 -21.91
N SER A 29 3.78 1.76 -21.79
CA SER A 29 3.82 0.98 -20.55
C SER A 29 4.42 1.78 -19.38
N VAL A 30 5.49 2.56 -19.61
CA VAL A 30 6.07 3.43 -18.58
C VAL A 30 5.06 4.45 -18.08
N VAL A 31 4.27 5.07 -18.97
CA VAL A 31 3.20 6.02 -18.57
C VAL A 31 2.13 5.32 -17.74
N LEU A 32 1.66 4.15 -18.18
CA LEU A 32 0.65 3.39 -17.43
C LEU A 32 1.15 3.00 -16.03
N VAL A 33 2.39 2.51 -15.93
CA VAL A 33 3.01 2.16 -14.65
C VAL A 33 3.17 3.41 -13.76
N ALA A 34 3.54 4.56 -14.32
CA ALA A 34 3.64 5.81 -13.55
C ALA A 34 2.28 6.25 -12.99
N ILE A 35 1.20 6.08 -13.77
CA ILE A 35 -0.18 6.33 -13.30
C ILE A 35 -0.54 5.37 -12.17
N ALA A 36 -0.29 4.06 -12.33
CA ALA A 36 -0.56 3.05 -11.30
C ALA A 36 0.20 3.36 -10.01
N LEU A 37 1.51 3.64 -10.12
CA LEU A 37 2.34 3.99 -8.97
C LEU A 37 1.82 5.24 -8.25
N SER A 38 1.40 6.26 -9.00
CA SER A 38 0.81 7.47 -8.41
C SER A 38 -0.47 7.17 -7.63
N LEU A 39 -1.37 6.36 -8.20
CA LEU A 39 -2.59 5.91 -7.51
C LEU A 39 -2.26 5.12 -6.24
N MET A 40 -1.31 4.21 -6.31
CA MET A 40 -0.88 3.40 -5.17
C MET A 40 -0.31 4.25 -4.05
N LEU A 41 0.62 5.16 -4.35
CA LEU A 41 1.31 5.95 -3.33
C LEU A 41 0.45 7.07 -2.73
N LEU A 42 -0.45 7.67 -3.53
CA LEU A 42 -1.25 8.82 -3.08
C LEU A 42 -2.58 8.42 -2.46
N HIS A 43 -3.13 7.25 -2.82
CA HIS A 43 -4.49 6.89 -2.42
C HIS A 43 -4.63 5.54 -1.74
N TRP A 44 -3.92 4.49 -2.21
CA TRP A 44 -4.16 3.11 -1.73
C TRP A 44 -3.23 2.68 -0.62
N PHE A 45 -1.96 3.08 -0.71
CA PHE A 45 -0.89 2.73 0.22
C PHE A 45 0.00 3.94 0.51
N PRO A 46 -0.52 5.00 1.16
CA PRO A 46 0.32 6.14 1.52
C PRO A 46 1.45 5.71 2.45
N ALA A 47 2.59 6.42 2.40
CA ALA A 47 3.73 6.07 3.23
C ALA A 47 3.38 6.06 4.73
N PRO A 48 3.81 5.03 5.48
CA PRO A 48 4.77 3.99 5.11
C PRO A 48 4.14 2.68 4.57
N LEU A 49 2.80 2.59 4.39
CA LEU A 49 2.04 1.37 4.12
C LEU A 49 2.40 0.69 2.79
N PHE A 50 2.96 1.44 1.84
CA PHE A 50 3.37 0.87 0.56
C PHE A 50 4.39 -0.29 0.71
N SER A 51 5.27 -0.18 1.69
CA SER A 51 6.30 -1.21 1.95
C SER A 51 5.83 -2.32 2.89
N THR A 52 4.86 -2.04 3.76
CA THR A 52 4.42 -2.96 4.81
C THR A 52 3.19 -3.76 4.45
N ASP A 53 2.41 -3.33 3.44
CA ASP A 53 1.10 -3.90 3.13
C ASP A 53 0.93 -4.33 1.67
N GLY A 54 2.03 -4.73 1.02
CA GLY A 54 1.99 -5.40 -0.27
C GLY A 54 2.00 -4.49 -1.50
N GLY A 55 1.99 -3.17 -1.35
CA GLY A 55 2.07 -2.23 -2.47
C GLY A 55 3.29 -2.50 -3.36
N GLY A 56 4.45 -2.74 -2.75
CA GLY A 56 5.69 -3.07 -3.47
C GLY A 56 5.63 -4.40 -4.22
N ILE A 57 4.92 -5.40 -3.70
CA ILE A 57 4.74 -6.70 -4.36
C ILE A 57 3.84 -6.53 -5.58
N GLY A 58 2.70 -5.86 -5.42
CA GLY A 58 1.78 -5.57 -6.52
C GLY A 58 2.46 -4.78 -7.64
N LEU A 59 3.25 -3.76 -7.30
CA LEU A 59 4.01 -3.00 -8.28
C LEU A 59 5.02 -3.87 -9.05
N LYS A 60 5.77 -4.75 -8.36
CA LYS A 60 6.73 -5.65 -9.04
C LYS A 60 6.05 -6.53 -10.07
N LEU A 61 4.90 -7.12 -9.75
CA LEU A 61 4.13 -7.94 -10.69
C LEU A 61 3.69 -7.12 -11.91
N LEU A 62 3.17 -5.91 -11.69
CA LEU A 62 2.75 -5.01 -12.74
C LEU A 62 3.92 -4.61 -13.64
N LEU A 63 5.10 -4.30 -13.08
CA LEU A 63 6.30 -4.00 -13.83
C LEU A 63 6.75 -5.15 -14.74
N VAL A 64 6.74 -6.39 -14.25
CA VAL A 64 7.13 -7.56 -15.05
C VAL A 64 6.20 -7.74 -16.24
N VAL A 65 4.90 -7.64 -16.03
CA VAL A 65 3.90 -7.83 -17.12
C VAL A 65 4.00 -6.70 -18.14
N ASP A 66 3.99 -5.44 -17.70
CA ASP A 66 3.83 -4.30 -18.60
C ASP A 66 5.15 -3.79 -19.21
N LEU A 67 6.26 -3.83 -18.46
CA LEU A 67 7.54 -3.34 -18.98
C LEU A 67 8.40 -4.42 -19.62
N VAL A 68 8.15 -5.70 -19.33
CA VAL A 68 8.96 -6.79 -19.90
C VAL A 68 8.16 -7.61 -20.90
N LEU A 69 7.08 -8.25 -20.46
CA LEU A 69 6.34 -9.19 -21.33
C LEU A 69 5.68 -8.47 -22.51
N GLY A 70 5.02 -7.35 -22.29
CA GLY A 70 4.32 -6.63 -23.35
C GLY A 70 5.21 -6.12 -24.48
N PRO A 71 6.27 -5.35 -24.19
CA PRO A 71 7.23 -4.92 -25.21
C PRO A 71 7.93 -6.09 -25.89
N LEU A 72 8.25 -7.17 -25.15
CA LEU A 72 8.87 -8.37 -25.73
C LEU A 72 7.95 -9.07 -26.72
N LEU A 73 6.68 -9.25 -26.36
CA LEU A 73 5.68 -9.83 -27.28
C LEU A 73 5.52 -8.96 -28.53
N THR A 74 5.48 -7.65 -28.39
CA THR A 74 5.43 -6.72 -29.53
C THR A 74 6.66 -6.87 -30.41
N PHE A 75 7.86 -6.97 -29.83
CA PHE A 75 9.09 -7.19 -30.59
C PHE A 75 9.09 -8.50 -31.38
N VAL A 76 8.57 -9.57 -30.79
CA VAL A 76 8.50 -10.89 -31.44
C VAL A 76 7.48 -10.89 -32.58
N VAL A 77 6.27 -10.39 -32.31
CA VAL A 77 5.11 -10.49 -33.22
C VAL A 77 5.16 -9.43 -34.33
N PHE A 78 5.72 -8.25 -34.06
CA PHE A 78 5.78 -7.16 -35.04
C PHE A 78 6.63 -7.54 -36.26
N ASN A 79 5.98 -7.52 -37.42
CA ASN A 79 6.65 -7.77 -38.71
C ASN A 79 6.09 -6.83 -39.79
N PRO A 80 6.89 -5.83 -40.24
CA PRO A 80 6.44 -4.85 -41.23
C PRO A 80 6.22 -5.43 -42.63
N THR A 81 6.68 -6.67 -42.91
CA THR A 81 6.43 -7.37 -44.16
C THR A 81 5.07 -8.03 -44.28
N LYS A 82 4.37 -8.20 -43.14
CA LYS A 82 3.00 -8.69 -43.11
C LYS A 82 2.03 -7.66 -43.71
N ALA A 83 0.91 -8.13 -44.27
CA ALA A 83 -0.18 -7.25 -44.64
C ALA A 83 -0.63 -6.41 -43.44
N ARG A 84 -0.76 -5.09 -43.65
CA ARG A 84 -1.07 -4.11 -42.57
C ARG A 84 -2.25 -4.56 -41.70
N ARG A 85 -3.26 -5.17 -42.30
CA ARG A 85 -4.45 -5.69 -41.60
C ARG A 85 -4.11 -6.76 -40.56
N LEU A 86 -3.26 -7.71 -40.91
CA LEU A 86 -2.82 -8.78 -40.01
C LEU A 86 -1.91 -8.26 -38.92
N MET A 87 -1.00 -7.34 -39.24
CA MET A 87 -0.12 -6.70 -38.26
C MET A 87 -0.93 -5.92 -37.22
N VAL A 88 -1.92 -5.12 -37.66
CA VAL A 88 -2.80 -4.39 -36.74
C VAL A 88 -3.61 -5.35 -35.88
N LEU A 89 -4.12 -6.44 -36.44
CA LEU A 89 -4.83 -7.48 -35.66
C LEU A 89 -3.91 -8.06 -34.57
N ASP A 90 -2.71 -8.49 -34.92
CA ASP A 90 -1.75 -9.07 -33.98
C ASP A 90 -1.45 -8.11 -32.82
N LEU A 91 -1.16 -6.83 -33.13
CA LEU A 91 -0.88 -5.80 -32.13
C LEU A 91 -2.12 -5.47 -31.29
N SER A 92 -3.31 -5.47 -31.90
CA SER A 92 -4.56 -5.23 -31.16
C SER A 92 -4.85 -6.33 -30.15
N VAL A 93 -4.59 -7.60 -30.51
CA VAL A 93 -4.73 -8.72 -29.58
C VAL A 93 -3.78 -8.55 -28.40
N ILE A 94 -2.51 -8.22 -28.64
CA ILE A 94 -1.54 -7.96 -27.57
C ILE A 94 -2.02 -6.80 -26.68
N ALA A 95 -2.48 -5.70 -27.28
CA ALA A 95 -2.94 -4.53 -26.53
C ALA A 95 -4.17 -4.85 -25.67
N VAL A 96 -5.15 -5.58 -26.18
CA VAL A 96 -6.35 -5.99 -25.44
C VAL A 96 -5.98 -6.89 -24.26
N LEU A 97 -5.16 -7.92 -24.50
CA LEU A 97 -4.73 -8.85 -23.45
C LEU A 97 -3.95 -8.10 -22.34
N GLN A 98 -3.09 -7.17 -22.73
CA GLN A 98 -2.27 -6.41 -21.81
C GLN A 98 -3.11 -5.41 -20.98
N LEU A 99 -4.04 -4.68 -21.61
CA LEU A 99 -4.97 -3.81 -20.88
C LEU A 99 -5.88 -4.58 -19.94
N ALA A 100 -6.32 -5.77 -20.33
CA ALA A 100 -7.09 -6.66 -19.46
C ALA A 100 -6.26 -7.14 -18.25
N ALA A 101 -5.03 -7.58 -18.48
CA ALA A 101 -4.11 -7.99 -17.41
C ALA A 101 -3.75 -6.82 -16.48
N TYR A 102 -3.49 -5.64 -17.04
CA TYR A 102 -3.22 -4.41 -16.30
C TYR A 102 -4.42 -4.01 -15.43
N GLY A 103 -5.61 -3.96 -15.99
CA GLY A 103 -6.84 -3.63 -15.28
C GLY A 103 -7.15 -4.63 -14.15
N TYR A 104 -6.97 -5.93 -14.43
CA TYR A 104 -7.11 -6.98 -13.43
C TYR A 104 -6.07 -6.86 -12.31
N GLY A 105 -4.81 -6.57 -12.66
CA GLY A 105 -3.74 -6.33 -11.69
C GLY A 105 -4.03 -5.13 -10.78
N LEU A 106 -4.47 -4.01 -11.35
CA LEU A 106 -4.89 -2.83 -10.57
C LEU A 106 -6.09 -3.12 -9.68
N TRP A 107 -7.08 -3.85 -10.18
CA TRP A 107 -8.24 -4.25 -9.38
C TRP A 107 -7.84 -5.12 -8.20
N ASN A 108 -6.95 -6.10 -8.39
CA ASN A 108 -6.42 -6.93 -7.31
C ASN A 108 -5.69 -6.11 -6.25
N ILE A 109 -4.77 -5.22 -6.67
CA ILE A 109 -4.04 -4.35 -5.75
C ILE A 109 -5.01 -3.46 -4.96
N HIS A 110 -5.99 -2.87 -5.63
CA HIS A 110 -7.02 -2.06 -4.98
C HIS A 110 -7.87 -2.86 -4.00
N SER A 111 -8.19 -4.12 -4.32
CA SER A 111 -9.06 -4.97 -3.47
C SER A 111 -8.41 -5.33 -2.13
N VAL A 112 -7.07 -5.37 -2.07
CA VAL A 112 -6.31 -5.68 -0.85
C VAL A 112 -5.72 -4.44 -0.17
N ARG A 113 -6.13 -3.23 -0.59
CA ARG A 113 -5.62 -1.99 0.00
C ARG A 113 -5.92 -1.88 1.48
N VAL A 114 -5.09 -1.12 2.18
CA VAL A 114 -5.35 -0.77 3.57
C VAL A 114 -6.60 0.12 3.64
N GLN A 115 -7.58 -0.29 4.44
CA GLN A 115 -8.83 0.44 4.66
C GLN A 115 -8.76 1.31 5.90
N ALA A 116 -8.14 0.81 6.97
CA ALA A 116 -7.97 1.53 8.21
C ALA A 116 -6.56 1.34 8.78
N VAL A 117 -6.11 2.30 9.56
CA VAL A 117 -4.93 2.22 10.41
C VAL A 117 -5.42 2.43 11.83
N ALA A 118 -5.58 1.32 12.54
CA ALA A 118 -6.23 1.26 13.84
C ALA A 118 -5.21 1.37 14.97
N PHE A 119 -5.36 2.35 15.85
CA PHE A 119 -4.57 2.48 17.07
C PHE A 119 -5.18 1.62 18.17
N ASP A 120 -4.39 0.69 18.67
CA ASP A 120 -4.75 -0.20 19.74
C ASP A 120 -3.52 -0.48 20.63
N GLU A 121 -3.66 -0.34 21.94
CA GLU A 121 -2.62 -0.63 22.93
C GLU A 121 -1.21 -0.10 22.59
N GLY A 122 -1.10 1.13 22.06
CA GLY A 122 0.19 1.78 21.80
C GLY A 122 0.81 1.45 20.44
N VAL A 123 0.10 0.75 19.56
CA VAL A 123 0.52 0.37 18.21
C VAL A 123 -0.55 0.75 17.21
N PHE A 124 -0.15 1.16 16.02
CA PHE A 124 -1.04 1.24 14.87
C PHE A 124 -1.00 -0.05 14.06
N TYR A 125 -2.15 -0.58 13.71
CA TYR A 125 -2.31 -1.79 12.88
C TYR A 125 -2.90 -1.43 11.54
N ALA A 126 -2.26 -1.86 10.46
CA ALA A 126 -2.82 -1.70 9.12
C ALA A 126 -3.87 -2.80 8.86
N VAL A 127 -5.11 -2.40 8.62
CA VAL A 127 -6.23 -3.32 8.40
C VAL A 127 -6.72 -3.21 6.97
N THR A 128 -6.71 -4.34 6.26
CA THR A 128 -7.01 -4.39 4.82
C THR A 128 -8.50 -4.58 4.53
N ALA A 129 -8.94 -4.09 3.38
CA ALA A 129 -10.34 -4.15 2.97
C ALA A 129 -10.97 -5.56 2.93
N PRO A 130 -10.28 -6.65 2.55
CA PRO A 130 -10.85 -8.00 2.57
C PRO A 130 -11.33 -8.45 3.94
N LEU A 131 -10.60 -8.12 5.00
CA LEU A 131 -10.96 -8.50 6.36
C LEU A 131 -12.37 -8.06 6.73
N PHE A 132 -12.75 -6.84 6.39
CA PHE A 132 -14.08 -6.31 6.69
C PHE A 132 -15.20 -6.97 5.90
N LYS A 133 -14.93 -7.44 4.68
CA LYS A 133 -15.90 -8.16 3.86
C LYS A 133 -16.19 -9.56 4.40
N GLU A 134 -15.19 -10.20 4.98
CA GLU A 134 -15.29 -11.55 5.52
C GLU A 134 -16.03 -11.59 6.86
N GLN A 135 -15.92 -10.53 7.67
CA GLN A 135 -16.51 -10.48 9.02
C GLN A 135 -18.02 -10.51 9.05
N LYS A 136 -18.71 -10.10 7.98
CA LYS A 136 -20.20 -9.95 7.92
C LYS A 136 -20.77 -9.12 9.10
N ILE A 137 -19.96 -8.26 9.69
CA ILE A 137 -20.35 -7.34 10.75
C ILE A 137 -20.98 -6.11 10.09
N GLU A 138 -21.89 -5.43 10.79
CA GLU A 138 -22.40 -4.14 10.32
C GLU A 138 -21.24 -3.22 9.96
N ALA A 139 -21.28 -2.69 8.76
CA ALA A 139 -20.24 -1.81 8.28
C ALA A 139 -20.13 -0.59 9.19
N ALA A 140 -18.92 -0.25 9.62
CA ALA A 140 -18.68 1.02 10.26
C ALA A 140 -19.21 2.15 9.35
N ASP A 141 -19.70 3.21 9.95
CA ASP A 141 -19.97 4.44 9.22
C ASP A 141 -18.63 5.09 8.86
N TRP A 142 -18.10 4.67 7.70
CA TRP A 142 -16.81 5.12 7.22
C TRP A 142 -16.77 6.64 7.00
N GLU A 143 -17.89 7.26 6.69
CA GLU A 143 -17.99 8.71 6.51
C GLU A 143 -17.78 9.44 7.85
N ALA A 144 -18.28 8.87 8.93
CA ALA A 144 -18.07 9.39 10.28
C ALA A 144 -16.62 9.22 10.78
N LEU A 145 -15.88 8.22 10.24
CA LEU A 145 -14.48 7.97 10.64
C LEU A 145 -13.48 8.89 9.94
N GLY A 146 -13.86 9.53 8.84
CA GLY A 146 -12.97 10.46 8.13
C GLY A 146 -13.33 10.65 6.65
N PRO A 147 -12.66 11.55 5.95
CA PRO A 147 -13.01 11.92 4.58
C PRO A 147 -12.58 10.88 3.54
N LYS A 148 -11.61 10.02 3.84
CA LYS A 148 -11.08 9.00 2.89
C LYS A 148 -10.25 7.94 3.60
N ALA A 149 -10.22 6.75 2.99
CA ALA A 149 -9.29 5.69 3.38
C ALA A 149 -7.82 6.02 2.99
N PRO A 150 -6.80 5.47 3.71
CA PRO A 150 -6.98 4.70 4.94
C PRO A 150 -7.47 5.56 6.10
N TYR A 151 -8.51 5.09 6.78
CA TYR A 151 -9.06 5.81 7.93
C TYR A 151 -8.15 5.66 9.13
N LEU A 152 -7.79 6.76 9.78
CA LEU A 152 -7.01 6.77 11.01
C LEU A 152 -7.97 6.69 12.19
N VAL A 153 -8.00 5.55 12.86
CA VAL A 153 -9.00 5.25 13.88
C VAL A 153 -8.36 4.84 15.20
N ASN A 154 -9.09 5.07 16.29
CA ASN A 154 -8.79 4.53 17.61
C ASN A 154 -9.75 3.36 17.89
N VAL A 155 -9.21 2.29 18.45
CA VAL A 155 -10.01 1.16 18.96
C VAL A 155 -10.47 1.53 20.37
N ARG A 156 -11.78 1.64 20.56
CA ARG A 156 -12.36 1.94 21.87
C ARG A 156 -12.68 0.67 22.64
N GLU A 157 -12.72 0.79 23.94
CA GLU A 157 -13.28 -0.25 24.77
C GLU A 157 -14.76 -0.54 24.42
N PRO A 158 -15.21 -1.80 24.56
CA PRO A 158 -16.62 -2.13 24.39
C PRO A 158 -17.50 -1.30 25.33
N ALA A 159 -18.55 -0.66 24.79
CA ALA A 159 -19.42 0.22 25.56
C ALA A 159 -20.55 -0.55 26.29
N THR A 160 -20.86 -1.78 25.85
CA THR A 160 -21.92 -2.62 26.39
C THR A 160 -21.44 -4.04 26.64
N GLY A 161 -22.21 -4.79 27.50
CA GLY A 161 -21.93 -6.21 27.70
C GLY A 161 -22.05 -7.04 26.41
N ASP A 162 -22.94 -6.67 25.52
CA ASP A 162 -23.14 -7.36 24.24
C ASP A 162 -21.95 -7.13 23.31
N GLU A 163 -21.39 -5.91 23.27
CA GLU A 163 -20.14 -5.65 22.53
C GLU A 163 -18.96 -6.44 23.11
N ALA A 164 -18.83 -6.48 24.44
CA ALA A 164 -17.77 -7.25 25.10
C ALA A 164 -17.90 -8.75 24.82
N ALA A 165 -19.12 -9.27 24.83
CA ALA A 165 -19.42 -10.66 24.45
C ALA A 165 -19.08 -10.89 22.95
N GLY A 166 -19.37 -9.92 22.08
CA GLY A 166 -19.02 -9.96 20.67
C GLY A 166 -17.51 -10.01 20.44
N VAL A 167 -16.74 -9.16 21.10
CA VAL A 167 -15.25 -9.18 21.05
C VAL A 167 -14.73 -10.55 21.45
N THR A 168 -15.24 -11.09 22.58
CA THR A 168 -14.85 -12.42 23.07
C THR A 168 -15.19 -13.51 22.06
N ALA A 169 -16.41 -13.48 21.51
CA ALA A 169 -16.86 -14.46 20.54
C ALA A 169 -16.02 -14.44 19.25
N PHE A 170 -15.72 -13.26 18.69
CA PHE A 170 -14.88 -13.12 17.51
C PHE A 170 -13.44 -13.56 17.77
N GLY A 171 -12.88 -13.26 18.95
CA GLY A 171 -11.58 -13.76 19.35
C GLY A 171 -11.51 -15.28 19.36
N PHE A 172 -12.51 -15.95 19.98
CA PHE A 172 -12.54 -17.42 20.07
C PHE A 172 -12.91 -18.12 18.75
N THR A 173 -13.85 -17.59 17.98
CA THR A 173 -14.38 -18.28 16.79
C THR A 173 -13.63 -17.99 15.52
N ALA A 174 -13.07 -16.78 15.37
CA ALA A 174 -12.40 -16.31 14.17
C ALA A 174 -10.95 -15.88 14.40
N GLY A 175 -10.45 -15.89 15.63
CA GLY A 175 -9.10 -15.45 15.96
C GLY A 175 -8.87 -13.97 15.69
N LEU A 176 -9.92 -13.14 15.78
CA LEU A 176 -9.84 -11.71 15.51
C LEU A 176 -9.46 -10.94 16.77
N GLU A 177 -8.52 -10.04 16.61
CA GLU A 177 -8.09 -9.11 17.65
C GLU A 177 -8.96 -7.83 17.63
N PRO A 178 -9.04 -7.07 18.76
CA PRO A 178 -9.89 -5.87 18.85
C PRO A 178 -9.64 -4.87 17.71
N TYR A 179 -8.39 -4.66 17.31
CA TYR A 179 -8.04 -3.73 16.20
C TYR A 179 -8.61 -4.17 14.84
N GLN A 180 -9.11 -5.39 14.71
CA GLN A 180 -9.73 -5.91 13.49
C GLN A 180 -11.26 -5.74 13.49
N LEU A 181 -11.86 -5.35 14.62
CA LEU A 181 -13.30 -5.27 14.81
C LEU A 181 -13.81 -3.84 14.55
N GLN A 182 -14.37 -3.61 13.37
CA GLN A 182 -14.76 -2.28 12.90
C GLN A 182 -15.81 -1.57 13.78
N PHE A 183 -16.64 -2.30 14.51
CA PHE A 183 -17.64 -1.71 15.41
C PHE A 183 -17.03 -1.06 16.66
N LEU A 184 -15.73 -1.30 16.94
CA LEU A 184 -14.97 -0.61 17.99
C LEU A 184 -14.29 0.67 17.50
N TYR A 185 -14.41 1.01 16.20
CA TYR A 185 -13.71 2.15 15.66
C TYR A 185 -14.37 3.47 15.99
N GLN A 186 -13.54 4.44 16.33
CA GLN A 186 -13.90 5.83 16.43
C GLN A 186 -12.81 6.69 15.75
N PRO A 187 -13.12 7.89 15.24
CA PRO A 187 -12.10 8.76 14.66
C PRO A 187 -10.95 8.99 15.64
N LEU A 188 -9.70 8.86 15.20
CA LEU A 188 -8.56 9.20 16.07
C LEU A 188 -8.63 10.65 16.53
N ALA A 189 -9.16 11.55 15.71
CA ALA A 189 -9.35 12.97 16.06
C ALA A 189 -10.38 13.21 17.18
N ALA A 190 -11.23 12.22 17.49
CA ALA A 190 -12.22 12.31 18.57
C ALA A 190 -11.63 12.02 19.96
N VAL A 191 -10.39 11.56 20.03
CA VAL A 191 -9.68 11.23 21.27
C VAL A 191 -8.41 12.08 21.40
N PRO A 192 -7.91 12.30 22.63
CA PRO A 192 -6.60 12.93 22.81
C PRO A 192 -5.54 12.17 22.01
N ARG A 193 -4.61 12.90 21.39
CA ARG A 193 -3.52 12.26 20.65
C ARG A 193 -2.82 11.23 21.54
N PRO A 194 -2.69 9.97 21.08
CA PRO A 194 -2.01 8.94 21.85
C PRO A 194 -0.59 9.38 22.23
N GLU A 195 -0.08 8.88 23.36
CA GLU A 195 1.34 9.01 23.64
C GLU A 195 2.16 8.35 22.54
N GLY A 196 3.22 9.02 22.12
CA GLY A 196 4.10 8.57 21.06
C GLY A 196 5.56 8.83 21.40
N TRP A 197 6.46 8.19 20.70
CA TRP A 197 7.88 8.44 20.83
C TRP A 197 8.21 9.87 20.39
N SER A 198 8.90 10.64 21.22
CA SER A 198 9.54 11.89 20.80
C SER A 198 10.91 11.58 20.18
N LEU A 199 11.49 12.55 19.46
CA LEU A 199 12.85 12.37 18.92
C LEU A 199 13.87 12.15 20.06
N ALA A 200 13.71 12.86 21.19
CA ALA A 200 14.59 12.72 22.35
C ALA A 200 14.49 11.32 22.99
N THR A 201 13.27 10.80 23.16
CA THR A 201 13.08 9.44 23.70
C THR A 201 13.57 8.36 22.74
N LEU A 202 13.46 8.59 21.43
CA LEU A 202 14.03 7.71 20.42
C LEU A 202 15.56 7.71 20.46
N GLN A 203 16.20 8.88 20.65
CA GLN A 203 17.65 8.97 20.77
C GLN A 203 18.19 8.15 21.95
N ALA A 204 17.48 8.14 23.06
CA ALA A 204 17.86 7.35 24.23
C ALA A 204 17.64 5.84 24.05
N ALA A 205 16.53 5.43 23.40
CA ALA A 205 16.10 4.04 23.33
C ALA A 205 16.55 3.33 22.04
N GLN A 206 16.56 4.05 20.90
CA GLN A 206 16.75 3.51 19.55
C GLN A 206 17.54 4.48 18.66
N PRO A 207 18.84 4.73 18.91
CA PRO A 207 19.62 5.75 18.21
C PRO A 207 19.57 5.65 16.68
N ALA A 208 19.62 4.44 16.14
CA ALA A 208 19.57 4.19 14.68
C ALA A 208 18.21 4.61 14.05
N ILE A 209 17.11 4.47 14.78
CA ILE A 209 15.81 4.94 14.34
C ILE A 209 15.69 6.45 14.53
N ALA A 210 16.23 6.99 15.60
CA ALA A 210 16.26 8.44 15.86
C ALA A 210 17.00 9.20 14.75
N ASP A 211 18.13 8.66 14.24
CA ASP A 211 18.85 9.24 13.12
C ASP A 211 18.02 9.24 11.82
N LYS A 212 17.25 8.17 11.56
CA LYS A 212 16.29 8.13 10.43
C LYS A 212 15.18 9.15 10.64
N ALA A 213 14.62 9.23 11.85
CA ALA A 213 13.58 10.18 12.21
C ALA A 213 14.03 11.62 12.02
N ALA A 214 15.21 11.97 12.48
CA ALA A 214 15.78 13.31 12.32
C ALA A 214 15.95 13.70 10.85
N ARG A 215 16.52 12.82 10.03
CA ARG A 215 16.64 13.03 8.58
C ARG A 215 15.27 13.15 7.90
N TRP A 216 14.29 12.33 8.33
CA TRP A 216 12.93 12.37 7.79
C TRP A 216 12.24 13.70 8.14
N LEU A 217 12.35 14.17 9.39
CA LEU A 217 11.82 15.48 9.83
C LEU A 217 12.43 16.62 9.01
N GLN A 218 13.75 16.63 8.85
CA GLN A 218 14.45 17.63 8.05
C GLN A 218 13.95 17.67 6.60
N LYS A 219 13.83 16.48 5.96
CA LYS A 219 13.34 16.38 4.58
C LYS A 219 11.91 16.89 4.41
N ASN A 220 11.06 16.76 5.44
CA ASN A 220 9.64 17.13 5.38
C ASN A 220 9.36 18.48 6.04
N ALA A 221 10.39 19.23 6.46
CA ALA A 221 10.29 20.53 7.12
C ALA A 221 9.36 20.51 8.35
N LEU A 222 9.45 19.46 9.19
CA LEU A 222 8.65 19.28 10.39
C LEU A 222 9.48 19.49 11.66
N SER A 223 8.86 20.08 12.70
CA SER A 223 9.49 20.25 14.01
C SER A 223 9.48 18.95 14.81
N ALA A 224 10.59 18.66 15.47
CA ALA A 224 10.71 17.52 16.38
C ALA A 224 9.81 17.63 17.62
N ASP A 225 9.58 18.84 18.11
CA ASP A 225 8.80 19.08 19.34
C ASP A 225 7.32 18.77 19.16
N SER A 226 6.77 19.13 17.97
CA SER A 226 5.35 18.91 17.64
C SER A 226 5.05 17.54 17.06
N THR A 227 6.08 16.75 16.73
CA THR A 227 5.92 15.48 16.05
C THR A 227 6.08 14.30 17.00
N ARG A 228 5.33 13.22 16.74
CA ARG A 228 5.46 11.93 17.45
C ARG A 228 5.55 10.78 16.47
N PHE A 229 6.26 9.76 16.91
CA PHE A 229 6.57 8.56 16.13
C PHE A 229 5.88 7.36 16.78
N TYR A 230 5.27 6.53 15.94
CA TYR A 230 4.51 5.36 16.39
C TYR A 230 4.93 4.15 15.58
N ARG A 231 4.91 2.98 16.22
CA ARG A 231 4.99 1.72 15.50
C ARG A 231 3.72 1.53 14.69
N VAL A 232 3.86 1.16 13.43
CA VAL A 232 2.77 0.60 12.63
C VAL A 232 3.14 -0.81 12.21
N GLU A 233 2.24 -1.75 12.48
CA GLU A 233 2.34 -3.14 12.07
C GLU A 233 1.47 -3.36 10.83
N GLY A 234 2.12 -3.77 9.74
CA GLY A 234 1.47 -4.17 8.51
C GLY A 234 1.63 -5.66 8.26
N TYR A 235 0.95 -6.16 7.23
CA TYR A 235 0.92 -7.59 6.92
C TYR A 235 2.32 -8.18 6.59
N TYR A 236 3.18 -7.42 5.93
CA TYR A 236 4.52 -7.86 5.51
C TYR A 236 5.66 -7.29 6.35
N GLY A 237 5.37 -6.47 7.34
CA GLY A 237 6.41 -5.90 8.20
C GLY A 237 5.99 -4.63 8.92
N ASN A 238 6.93 -4.08 9.68
CA ASN A 238 6.72 -2.93 10.53
C ASN A 238 7.31 -1.65 9.91
N ALA A 239 6.75 -0.52 10.30
CA ALA A 239 7.27 0.78 9.93
C ALA A 239 7.01 1.80 11.05
N VAL A 240 7.48 3.03 10.83
CA VAL A 240 7.24 4.16 11.72
C VAL A 240 6.22 5.09 11.08
N LEU A 241 5.09 5.28 11.74
CA LEU A 241 4.07 6.27 11.41
C LEU A 241 4.41 7.59 12.12
N VAL A 242 4.16 8.70 11.46
CA VAL A 242 4.46 10.04 11.99
C VAL A 242 3.19 10.89 12.05
N LEU A 243 2.84 11.34 13.26
CA LEU A 243 1.75 12.27 13.50
C LEU A 243 2.27 13.63 13.98
N ASP A 244 1.60 14.70 13.57
CA ASP A 244 1.85 16.05 14.10
C ASP A 244 1.18 16.29 15.47
N ALA A 245 1.24 17.53 15.96
CA ALA A 245 0.65 17.92 17.24
C ALA A 245 -0.87 17.72 17.29
N GLU A 246 -1.52 17.92 16.17
CA GLU A 246 -2.97 17.81 15.99
C GLU A 246 -3.43 16.37 15.75
N GLY A 247 -2.48 15.41 15.63
CA GLY A 247 -2.77 13.99 15.36
C GLY A 247 -2.97 13.69 13.88
N HIS A 248 -2.63 14.61 12.97
CA HIS A 248 -2.73 14.34 11.53
C HIS A 248 -1.56 13.47 11.06
N TRP A 249 -1.86 12.54 10.21
CA TRP A 249 -0.87 11.70 9.57
C TRP A 249 -0.01 12.48 8.56
N ARG A 250 1.29 12.59 8.86
CA ARG A 250 2.26 13.31 8.02
C ARG A 250 3.06 12.40 7.12
N GLY A 251 2.95 11.09 7.30
CA GLY A 251 3.69 10.08 6.55
C GLY A 251 4.39 9.07 7.45
N GLY A 252 5.54 8.56 7.01
CA GLY A 252 6.31 7.60 7.77
C GLY A 252 7.51 7.07 6.99
N PHE A 253 8.24 6.17 7.61
CA PHE A 253 9.45 5.57 7.04
C PHE A 253 9.69 4.14 7.55
N ALA A 254 10.50 3.37 6.85
CA ALA A 254 10.85 2.01 7.22
C ALA A 254 11.66 1.97 8.52
N GLY A 255 11.17 1.23 9.50
CA GLY A 255 11.78 1.06 10.81
C GLY A 255 10.88 0.26 11.72
N ASP A 256 11.43 -0.23 12.82
CA ASP A 256 10.68 -0.97 13.82
C ASP A 256 10.87 -0.30 15.19
N LEU A 257 9.76 0.08 15.82
CA LEU A 257 9.75 0.66 17.16
C LEU A 257 9.20 -0.34 18.16
N PRO A 258 9.69 -0.35 19.41
CA PRO A 258 9.04 -1.13 20.47
C PRO A 258 7.62 -0.61 20.70
N LYS A 259 6.74 -1.49 21.15
CA LYS A 259 5.44 -1.10 21.68
C LYS A 259 5.60 -0.02 22.75
N LEU A 260 4.77 1.00 22.73
CA LEU A 260 4.65 1.93 23.84
C LEU A 260 4.05 1.15 25.02
N LYS A 261 4.66 1.27 26.19
CA LYS A 261 4.02 0.75 27.39
C LYS A 261 2.78 1.62 27.68
N PRO A 262 1.61 1.03 27.96
CA PRO A 262 0.48 1.82 28.39
C PRO A 262 0.90 2.69 29.58
N SER A 263 0.55 3.96 29.55
CA SER A 263 0.79 4.85 30.67
C SER A 263 0.05 4.29 31.90
N SER A 264 0.74 4.15 33.00
CA SER A 264 0.22 3.56 34.24
C SER A 264 -0.91 4.38 34.92
N SER A 265 -1.53 5.30 34.19
CA SER A 265 -2.57 6.21 34.68
C SER A 265 -4.01 5.74 34.48
N ALA A 266 -4.23 4.54 33.91
CA ALA A 266 -5.57 3.99 33.73
C ALA A 266 -5.77 2.72 34.58
N SER A 267 -5.49 2.80 35.88
CA SER A 267 -6.13 1.86 36.83
C SER A 267 -7.42 2.49 37.30
N PRO A 268 -8.58 1.90 37.05
CA PRO A 268 -9.80 2.35 37.71
C PRO A 268 -9.60 2.13 39.22
N LYS A 269 -9.65 3.22 39.98
CA LYS A 269 -9.80 3.11 41.43
C LYS A 269 -11.13 2.38 41.66
N SER A 270 -11.02 1.22 42.27
CA SER A 270 -12.09 0.40 42.82
C SER A 270 -13.13 1.17 43.60
#